data_d4994f13e48d65fd1c4217a2a8ee314a
#
_entry.id   d4994f13e48d65fd1c4217a2a8ee314a
#
_cell.length_a   1.000
_cell.length_b   1.000
_cell.length_c   1.000
_cell.angle_alpha   90.00
_cell.angle_beta   90.00
_cell.angle_gamma   90.00
#
_symmetry.space_group_name_H-M   'P 1'
#
loop_
_entity.id
_entity.type
_entity.pdbx_description
1 polymer ?
#
loop_
_entity_poly.entity_id
_entity_poly.type
_entity_poly.pdbx_seq_one_letter_code
_entity_poly.pdbx_strand_id
1 'polypeptide(L)'
;LNPKEKKRLLLLLFSSLIMAILDIVGISSIMPFFAILANPTIINTNKILNKAYNYFNFSTTNEFLLFAAIFAFLTITISLIFKTFNIYALNKYTRLANARVSSSLLKIYFEKPFSWYTTIHRPDLITNLISIVGNVISGGLRSILVIATQGILSFAILLTLFIANSKIAIILGITFSIIYSI
;
A
#
# COMPACT_ATOMS: atom_id res chain seq x y z
N LEU A 1 -16.29 15.59 -8.02
CA LEU A 1 -16.19 14.11 -8.05
C LEU A 1 -17.59 13.51 -8.20
N ASN A 2 -17.80 12.77 -9.27
CA ASN A 2 -19.05 12.04 -9.52
C ASN A 2 -19.25 10.98 -8.41
N PRO A 3 -20.49 10.68 -7.97
CA PRO A 3 -20.73 9.67 -6.90
C PRO A 3 -20.07 8.32 -7.17
N LYS A 4 -19.98 7.91 -8.45
CA LYS A 4 -19.25 6.70 -8.86
C LYS A 4 -17.73 6.79 -8.60
N GLU A 5 -17.16 7.98 -8.62
CA GLU A 5 -15.72 8.20 -8.36
C GLU A 5 -15.41 8.19 -6.86
N LYS A 6 -16.28 8.79 -6.05
CA LYS A 6 -16.17 8.70 -4.60
C LYS A 6 -16.21 7.24 -4.15
N LYS A 7 -17.09 6.42 -4.73
CA LYS A 7 -17.17 4.98 -4.43
C LYS A 7 -15.89 4.24 -4.82
N ARG A 8 -15.30 4.53 -5.98
CA ARG A 8 -14.03 3.93 -6.41
C ARG A 8 -12.86 4.35 -5.52
N LEU A 9 -12.82 5.62 -5.12
CA LEU A 9 -11.80 6.13 -4.21
C LEU A 9 -11.91 5.47 -2.83
N LEU A 10 -13.13 5.36 -2.29
CA LEU A 10 -13.38 4.63 -1.04
C LEU A 10 -12.95 3.16 -1.13
N LEU A 11 -13.26 2.48 -2.24
CA LEU A 11 -12.82 1.11 -2.46
C LEU A 11 -11.29 0.99 -2.51
N LEU A 12 -10.59 1.95 -3.11
CA LEU A 12 -9.13 1.98 -3.11
C LEU A 12 -8.55 2.17 -1.70
N LEU A 13 -9.12 3.08 -0.91
CA LEU A 13 -8.69 3.28 0.47
C LEU A 13 -8.98 2.05 1.34
N PHE A 14 -10.11 1.42 1.15
CA PHE A 14 -10.45 0.17 1.85
C PHE A 14 -9.53 -0.98 1.45
N SER A 15 -9.22 -1.13 0.16
CA SER A 15 -8.26 -2.15 -0.31
C SER A 15 -6.84 -1.89 0.23
N SER A 16 -6.46 -0.61 0.42
CA SER A 16 -5.17 -0.27 1.04
C SER A 16 -5.11 -0.66 2.51
N LEU A 17 -6.22 -0.58 3.22
CA LEU A 17 -6.31 -1.02 4.61
C LEU A 17 -6.16 -2.54 4.71
N ILE A 18 -6.81 -3.30 3.83
CA ILE A 18 -6.62 -4.75 3.74
C ILE A 18 -5.16 -5.09 3.39
N MET A 19 -4.57 -4.36 2.44
CA MET A 19 -3.15 -4.51 2.09
C MET A 19 -2.24 -4.32 3.31
N ALA A 20 -2.49 -3.27 4.11
CA ALA A 20 -1.72 -3.00 5.32
C ALA A 20 -1.80 -4.15 6.34
N ILE A 21 -2.98 -4.71 6.54
CA ILE A 21 -3.18 -5.87 7.43
C ILE A 21 -2.42 -7.10 6.90
N LEU A 22 -2.52 -7.38 5.61
CA LEU A 22 -1.82 -8.51 5.00
C LEU A 22 -0.29 -8.34 5.06
N ASP A 23 0.24 -7.14 4.87
CA ASP A 23 1.66 -6.85 4.99
C ASP A 23 2.14 -7.09 6.44
N ILE A 24 1.37 -6.66 7.45
CA ILE A 24 1.70 -6.90 8.85
C ILE A 24 1.69 -8.40 9.16
N VAL A 25 0.67 -9.13 8.73
CA VAL A 25 0.58 -10.58 8.93
C VAL A 25 1.72 -11.29 8.22
N GLY A 26 2.04 -10.89 6.98
CA GLY A 26 3.16 -11.43 6.20
C GLY A 26 4.50 -11.27 6.92
N ILE A 27 4.81 -10.07 7.37
CA ILE A 27 6.06 -9.79 8.08
C ILE A 27 6.09 -10.49 9.44
N SER A 28 4.99 -10.46 10.18
CA SER A 28 4.89 -11.08 11.50
C SER A 28 4.99 -12.61 11.45
N SER A 29 4.64 -13.24 10.33
CA SER A 29 4.73 -14.69 10.15
C SER A 29 6.18 -15.23 10.12
N ILE A 30 7.15 -14.36 9.84
CA ILE A 30 8.59 -14.71 9.88
C ILE A 30 9.07 -14.89 11.32
N MET A 31 8.48 -14.16 12.27
CA MET A 31 8.94 -14.14 13.66
C MET A 31 8.89 -15.51 14.34
N PRO A 32 7.79 -16.30 14.27
CA PRO A 32 7.75 -17.64 14.82
C PRO A 32 8.78 -18.60 14.20
N PHE A 33 9.03 -18.49 12.88
CA PHE A 33 10.05 -19.30 12.22
C PHE A 33 11.44 -19.05 12.81
N PHE A 34 11.88 -17.79 12.89
CA PHE A 34 13.18 -17.46 13.50
C PHE A 34 13.25 -17.78 14.99
N ALA A 35 12.16 -17.62 15.72
CA ALA A 35 12.11 -17.94 17.13
C ALA A 35 12.34 -19.45 17.37
N ILE A 36 11.71 -20.32 16.59
CA ILE A 36 11.89 -21.77 16.65
C ILE A 36 13.29 -22.17 16.20
N LEU A 37 13.81 -21.53 15.14
CA LEU A 37 15.15 -21.80 14.63
C LEU A 37 16.24 -21.47 15.66
N ALA A 38 16.09 -20.35 16.37
CA ALA A 38 17.03 -19.91 17.40
C ALA A 38 16.93 -20.74 18.68
N ASN A 39 15.73 -21.15 19.08
CA ASN A 39 15.51 -21.94 20.28
C ASN A 39 14.25 -22.83 20.15
N PRO A 40 14.43 -24.12 19.85
CA PRO A 40 13.31 -25.07 19.70
C PRO A 40 12.41 -25.19 20.93
N THR A 41 12.92 -24.92 22.13
CA THR A 41 12.14 -25.03 23.39
C THR A 41 11.01 -23.98 23.47
N ILE A 42 11.05 -22.98 22.64
CA ILE A 42 10.02 -21.92 22.57
C ILE A 42 8.64 -22.47 22.18
N ILE A 43 8.61 -23.63 21.49
CA ILE A 43 7.36 -24.31 21.13
C ILE A 43 6.58 -24.68 22.39
N ASN A 44 7.27 -25.09 23.46
CA ASN A 44 6.64 -25.50 24.71
C ASN A 44 6.28 -24.32 25.63
N THR A 45 7.03 -23.23 25.54
CA THR A 45 6.83 -22.04 26.41
C THR A 45 5.80 -21.07 25.84
N ASN A 46 5.67 -20.99 24.53
CA ASN A 46 4.72 -20.09 23.90
C ASN A 46 3.38 -20.80 23.65
N LYS A 47 2.31 -20.30 24.29
CA LYS A 47 0.95 -20.87 24.22
C LYS A 47 0.40 -21.00 22.79
N ILE A 48 0.75 -20.05 21.91
CA ILE A 48 0.24 -20.03 20.52
C ILE A 48 0.96 -21.09 19.69
N LEU A 49 2.29 -21.17 19.79
CA LEU A 49 3.09 -22.15 19.07
C LEU A 49 2.79 -23.57 19.55
N ASN A 50 2.63 -23.76 20.86
CA ASN A 50 2.26 -25.06 21.45
C ASN A 50 0.89 -25.52 20.95
N LYS A 51 -0.11 -24.65 20.93
CA LYS A 51 -1.44 -24.98 20.36
C LYS A 51 -1.35 -25.37 18.89
N ALA A 52 -0.59 -24.62 18.08
CA ALA A 52 -0.41 -24.94 16.67
C ALA A 52 0.32 -26.27 16.48
N TYR A 53 1.40 -26.53 17.25
CA TYR A 53 2.15 -27.78 17.22
C TYR A 53 1.27 -28.98 17.50
N ASN A 54 0.47 -28.91 18.57
CA ASN A 54 -0.42 -29.99 18.99
C ASN A 54 -1.64 -30.15 18.06
N TYR A 55 -2.17 -29.05 17.52
CA TYR A 55 -3.34 -29.10 16.62
C TYR A 55 -3.03 -29.84 15.32
N PHE A 56 -1.84 -29.64 14.78
CA PHE A 56 -1.40 -30.29 13.54
C PHE A 56 -0.68 -31.65 13.81
N ASN A 57 -0.56 -32.09 15.07
CA ASN A 57 0.05 -33.35 15.47
C ASN A 57 1.46 -33.56 14.87
N PHE A 58 2.33 -32.56 14.91
CA PHE A 58 3.70 -32.70 14.43
C PHE A 58 4.49 -33.65 15.36
N SER A 59 5.24 -34.60 14.76
CA SER A 59 6.04 -35.57 15.49
C SER A 59 7.44 -35.03 15.83
N THR A 60 7.96 -34.12 15.01
CA THR A 60 9.30 -33.57 15.20
C THR A 60 9.32 -32.03 15.09
N THR A 61 10.27 -31.43 15.82
CA THR A 61 10.49 -29.96 15.73
C THR A 61 10.83 -29.50 14.30
N ASN A 62 11.55 -30.36 13.54
CA ASN A 62 11.93 -30.04 12.17
C ASN A 62 10.73 -29.95 11.22
N GLU A 63 9.74 -30.85 11.40
CA GLU A 63 8.48 -30.75 10.62
C GLU A 63 7.72 -29.47 10.90
N PHE A 64 7.65 -29.08 12.17
CA PHE A 64 7.00 -27.85 12.57
C PHE A 64 7.75 -26.60 12.04
N LEU A 65 9.08 -26.64 12.04
CA LEU A 65 9.91 -25.58 11.48
C LEU A 65 9.71 -25.45 9.96
N LEU A 66 9.64 -26.58 9.25
CA LEU A 66 9.34 -26.61 7.82
C LEU A 66 7.94 -26.06 7.54
N PHE A 67 6.96 -26.44 8.34
CA PHE A 67 5.60 -25.88 8.24
C PHE A 67 5.59 -24.36 8.48
N ALA A 68 6.28 -23.88 9.51
CA ALA A 68 6.39 -22.45 9.80
C ALA A 68 7.07 -21.67 8.65
N ALA A 69 8.10 -22.25 8.01
CA ALA A 69 8.76 -21.67 6.84
C ALA A 69 7.82 -21.56 5.64
N ILE A 70 7.10 -22.65 5.32
CA ILE A 70 6.14 -22.68 4.21
C ILE A 70 5.00 -21.70 4.49
N PHE A 71 4.49 -21.65 5.71
CA PHE A 71 3.42 -20.73 6.10
C PHE A 71 3.87 -19.26 5.97
N ALA A 72 5.07 -18.93 6.44
CA ALA A 72 5.64 -17.61 6.28
C ALA A 72 5.81 -17.23 4.79
N PHE A 73 6.33 -18.15 3.98
CA PHE A 73 6.49 -17.94 2.54
C PHE A 73 5.16 -17.69 1.83
N LEU A 74 4.13 -18.48 2.14
CA LEU A 74 2.81 -18.33 1.55
C LEU A 74 2.15 -17.00 1.96
N THR A 75 2.21 -16.63 3.24
CA THR A 75 1.61 -15.37 3.71
C THR A 75 2.28 -14.15 3.08
N ILE A 76 3.60 -14.15 2.96
CA ILE A 76 4.35 -13.08 2.29
C ILE A 76 3.98 -13.02 0.81
N THR A 77 3.91 -14.17 0.13
CA THR A 77 3.57 -14.24 -1.28
C THR A 77 2.16 -13.68 -1.54
N ILE A 78 1.19 -14.05 -0.71
CA ILE A 78 -0.19 -13.54 -0.78
C ILE A 78 -0.21 -12.01 -0.57
N SER A 79 0.53 -11.51 0.42
CA SER A 79 0.65 -10.07 0.68
C SER A 79 1.21 -9.33 -0.55
N LEU A 80 2.29 -9.83 -1.16
CA LEU A 80 2.90 -9.23 -2.34
C LEU A 80 1.97 -9.23 -3.55
N ILE A 81 1.23 -10.30 -3.78
CA ILE A 81 0.22 -10.38 -4.85
C ILE A 81 -0.85 -9.31 -4.64
N PHE A 82 -1.38 -9.21 -3.42
CA PHE A 82 -2.41 -8.24 -3.10
C PHE A 82 -1.90 -6.80 -3.22
N LYS A 83 -0.66 -6.54 -2.80
CA LYS A 83 0.03 -5.26 -2.95
C LYS A 83 0.17 -4.85 -4.42
N THR A 84 0.58 -5.78 -5.27
CA THR A 84 0.68 -5.55 -6.72
C THR A 84 -0.68 -5.20 -7.32
N PHE A 85 -1.73 -5.92 -6.92
CA PHE A 85 -3.09 -5.63 -7.34
C PHE A 85 -3.56 -4.23 -6.90
N ASN A 86 -3.27 -3.84 -5.67
CA ASN A 86 -3.60 -2.51 -5.15
C ASN A 86 -2.89 -1.40 -5.92
N ILE A 87 -1.60 -1.55 -6.20
CA ILE A 87 -0.81 -0.61 -7.03
C ILE A 87 -1.38 -0.51 -8.45
N TYR A 88 -1.76 -1.64 -9.05
CA TYR A 88 -2.39 -1.65 -10.37
C TYR A 88 -3.73 -0.89 -10.35
N ALA A 89 -4.58 -1.11 -9.35
CA ALA A 89 -5.86 -0.44 -9.20
C ALA A 89 -5.69 1.09 -9.03
N LEU A 90 -4.71 1.52 -8.22
CA LEU A 90 -4.34 2.91 -8.03
C LEU A 90 -3.90 3.56 -9.36
N ASN A 91 -2.99 2.91 -10.09
CA ASN A 91 -2.51 3.39 -11.38
C ASN A 91 -3.64 3.47 -12.42
N LYS A 92 -4.54 2.49 -12.44
CA LYS A 92 -5.73 2.50 -13.31
C LYS A 92 -6.65 3.66 -12.99
N TYR A 93 -6.90 3.92 -11.72
CA TYR A 93 -7.73 5.05 -11.28
C TYR A 93 -7.14 6.38 -11.72
N THR A 94 -5.84 6.61 -11.50
CA THR A 94 -5.17 7.86 -11.89
C THR A 94 -5.14 8.06 -13.40
N ARG A 95 -4.92 7.01 -14.20
CA ARG A 95 -4.99 7.09 -15.67
C ARG A 95 -6.39 7.44 -16.16
N LEU A 96 -7.43 6.86 -15.58
CA LEU A 96 -8.81 7.19 -15.93
C LEU A 96 -9.19 8.62 -15.52
N ALA A 97 -8.67 9.11 -14.40
CA ALA A 97 -8.84 10.50 -14.01
C ALA A 97 -8.14 11.46 -14.99
N ASN A 98 -6.91 11.13 -15.39
CA ASN A 98 -6.16 11.92 -16.39
C ASN A 98 -6.92 11.98 -17.73
N ALA A 99 -7.32 10.83 -18.26
CA ALA A 99 -8.07 10.77 -19.52
C ALA A 99 -9.36 11.60 -19.48
N ARG A 100 -10.09 11.58 -18.36
CA ARG A 100 -11.31 12.39 -18.20
C ARG A 100 -11.05 13.90 -18.17
N VAL A 101 -10.06 14.31 -17.37
CA VAL A 101 -9.72 15.74 -17.27
C VAL A 101 -9.25 16.26 -18.62
N SER A 102 -8.37 15.51 -19.31
CA SER A 102 -7.91 15.88 -20.66
C SER A 102 -9.06 15.95 -21.68
N SER A 103 -9.98 14.96 -21.66
CA SER A 103 -11.15 14.97 -22.55
C SER A 103 -12.10 16.15 -22.26
N SER A 104 -12.31 16.47 -20.98
CA SER A 104 -13.15 17.62 -20.60
C SER A 104 -12.52 18.93 -21.03
N LEU A 105 -11.20 19.09 -20.87
CA LEU A 105 -10.48 20.28 -21.31
C LEU A 105 -10.52 20.41 -22.83
N LEU A 106 -10.33 19.31 -23.55
CA LEU A 106 -10.42 19.27 -25.01
C LEU A 106 -11.81 19.70 -25.50
N LYS A 107 -12.88 19.24 -24.84
CA LYS A 107 -14.24 19.64 -25.15
C LYS A 107 -14.43 21.14 -24.96
N ILE A 108 -13.95 21.71 -23.85
CA ILE A 108 -13.99 23.16 -23.60
C ILE A 108 -13.24 23.94 -24.70
N TYR A 109 -12.11 23.41 -25.16
CA TYR A 109 -11.39 24.05 -26.25
C TYR A 109 -12.21 24.05 -27.53
N PHE A 110 -12.82 22.94 -27.93
CA PHE A 110 -13.65 22.88 -29.14
C PHE A 110 -14.90 23.79 -29.11
N GLU A 111 -15.38 24.14 -27.95
CA GLU A 111 -16.50 25.06 -27.76
C GLU A 111 -16.10 26.55 -27.88
N LYS A 112 -14.78 26.85 -27.98
CA LYS A 112 -14.30 28.25 -28.12
C LYS A 112 -14.47 28.77 -29.55
N PRO A 113 -14.80 30.09 -29.72
CA PRO A 113 -14.91 30.70 -31.02
C PRO A 113 -13.53 30.76 -31.72
N PHE A 114 -13.55 30.82 -33.06
CA PHE A 114 -12.33 30.85 -33.87
C PHE A 114 -11.38 32.02 -33.51
N SER A 115 -11.90 33.19 -33.15
CA SER A 115 -11.13 34.35 -32.70
C SER A 115 -10.25 34.04 -31.47
N TRP A 116 -10.67 33.14 -30.60
CA TRP A 116 -9.87 32.69 -29.44
C TRP A 116 -8.62 31.96 -29.88
N TYR A 117 -8.69 31.14 -30.94
CA TYR A 117 -7.53 30.38 -31.44
C TYR A 117 -6.47 31.24 -32.13
N THR A 118 -6.83 32.44 -32.59
CA THR A 118 -5.90 33.38 -33.21
C THR A 118 -5.08 34.15 -32.18
N THR A 119 -5.56 34.22 -30.93
CA THR A 119 -4.88 34.91 -29.82
C THR A 119 -3.98 34.04 -28.97
N ILE A 120 -4.07 32.72 -29.13
CA ILE A 120 -3.32 31.75 -28.30
C ILE A 120 -2.24 31.05 -29.13
N HIS A 121 -1.08 30.86 -28.54
CA HIS A 121 -0.02 30.01 -29.09
C HIS A 121 -0.48 28.55 -29.15
N ARG A 122 -0.57 27.98 -30.34
CA ARG A 122 -1.01 26.59 -30.55
C ARG A 122 -0.21 25.54 -29.76
N PRO A 123 1.14 25.67 -29.60
CA PRO A 123 1.92 24.79 -28.76
C PRO A 123 1.45 24.75 -27.30
N ASP A 124 0.96 25.88 -26.77
CA ASP A 124 0.51 25.96 -25.37
C ASP A 124 -0.73 25.10 -25.10
N LEU A 125 -1.64 25.00 -26.10
CA LEU A 125 -2.83 24.17 -26.00
C LEU A 125 -2.46 22.67 -25.86
N ILE A 126 -1.49 22.23 -26.66
CA ILE A 126 -1.00 20.84 -26.64
C ILE A 126 -0.26 20.57 -25.33
N THR A 127 0.59 21.50 -24.91
CA THR A 127 1.32 21.41 -23.64
C THR A 127 0.38 21.34 -22.45
N ASN A 128 -0.69 22.16 -22.43
CA ASN A 128 -1.70 22.15 -21.39
C ASN A 128 -2.42 20.80 -21.31
N LEU A 129 -2.82 20.23 -22.45
CA LEU A 129 -3.55 18.95 -22.50
C LEU A 129 -2.69 17.76 -22.10
N ILE A 130 -1.44 17.71 -22.52
CA ILE A 130 -0.57 16.55 -22.32
C ILE A 130 0.26 16.68 -21.05
N SER A 131 0.99 17.79 -20.93
CA SER A 131 1.98 17.95 -19.85
C SER A 131 1.37 18.47 -18.57
N ILE A 132 0.59 19.56 -18.61
CA ILE A 132 0.08 20.18 -17.38
C ILE A 132 -0.98 19.30 -16.73
N VAL A 133 -1.94 18.78 -17.49
CA VAL A 133 -2.94 17.86 -16.95
C VAL A 133 -2.28 16.58 -16.44
N GLY A 134 -1.32 16.04 -17.20
CA GLY A 134 -0.53 14.88 -16.79
C GLY A 134 0.19 15.12 -15.47
N ASN A 135 0.88 16.24 -15.32
CA ASN A 135 1.62 16.59 -14.11
C ASN A 135 0.69 16.85 -12.91
N VAL A 136 -0.45 17.51 -13.10
CA VAL A 136 -1.43 17.73 -12.02
C VAL A 136 -2.01 16.40 -11.53
N ILE A 137 -2.37 15.50 -12.43
CA ILE A 137 -2.97 14.22 -12.05
C ILE A 137 -1.93 13.23 -11.52
N SER A 138 -0.80 13.08 -12.21
CA SER A 138 0.24 12.12 -11.77
C SER A 138 1.10 12.67 -10.63
N GLY A 139 1.43 13.95 -10.62
CA GLY A 139 2.17 14.60 -9.54
C GLY A 139 1.29 14.95 -8.33
N GLY A 140 0.07 15.47 -8.55
CA GLY A 140 -0.83 15.88 -7.49
C GLY A 140 -1.71 14.73 -6.98
N LEU A 141 -2.73 14.35 -7.76
CA LEU A 141 -3.73 13.36 -7.32
C LEU A 141 -3.12 12.01 -6.95
N ARG A 142 -2.20 11.50 -7.78
CA ARG A 142 -1.53 10.23 -7.50
C ARG A 142 -0.70 10.30 -6.23
N SER A 143 0.06 11.37 -6.03
CA SER A 143 0.91 11.53 -4.83
C SER A 143 0.08 11.58 -3.56
N ILE A 144 -1.04 12.30 -3.55
CA ILE A 144 -1.97 12.32 -2.42
C ILE A 144 -2.51 10.92 -2.12
N LEU A 145 -2.90 10.16 -3.14
CA LEU A 145 -3.38 8.79 -2.97
C LEU A 145 -2.29 7.85 -2.48
N VAL A 146 -1.06 7.98 -2.97
CA VAL A 146 0.10 7.21 -2.49
C VAL A 146 0.39 7.55 -1.04
N ILE A 147 0.43 8.82 -0.66
CA ILE A 147 0.64 9.24 0.74
C ILE A 147 -0.47 8.68 1.64
N ALA A 148 -1.73 8.73 1.22
CA ALA A 148 -2.83 8.17 1.98
C ALA A 148 -2.70 6.64 2.16
N THR A 149 -2.39 5.90 1.10
CA THR A 149 -2.25 4.44 1.15
C THR A 149 -1.02 3.99 1.94
N GLN A 150 0.13 4.63 1.73
CA GLN A 150 1.36 4.33 2.47
C GLN A 150 1.32 4.86 3.91
N GLY A 151 0.61 5.97 4.14
CA GLY A 151 0.35 6.49 5.48
C GLY A 151 -0.47 5.51 6.33
N ILE A 152 -1.50 4.89 5.75
CA ILE A 152 -2.27 3.83 6.43
C ILE A 152 -1.36 2.66 6.80
N LEU A 153 -0.52 2.20 5.88
CA LEU A 153 0.43 1.10 6.12
C LEU A 153 1.42 1.47 7.24
N SER A 154 2.05 2.63 7.13
CA SER A 154 3.02 3.11 8.12
C SER A 154 2.40 3.23 9.52
N PHE A 155 1.20 3.81 9.60
CA PHE A 155 0.46 3.91 10.86
C PHE A 155 0.13 2.55 11.45
N ALA A 156 -0.31 1.59 10.62
CA ALA A 156 -0.63 0.25 11.05
C ALA A 156 0.61 -0.51 11.59
N ILE A 157 1.78 -0.35 10.95
CA ILE A 157 3.05 -0.93 11.43
C ILE A 157 3.46 -0.30 12.75
N LEU A 158 3.41 1.03 12.88
CA LEU A 158 3.73 1.75 14.13
C LEU A 158 2.81 1.32 15.27
N LEU A 159 1.52 1.16 15.01
CA LEU A 159 0.55 0.71 16.00
C LEU A 159 0.85 -0.72 16.47
N THR A 160 1.21 -1.61 15.55
CA THR A 160 1.59 -2.99 15.88
C THR A 160 2.88 -3.03 16.72
N LEU A 161 3.87 -2.21 16.37
CA LEU A 161 5.10 -2.05 17.14
C LEU A 161 4.85 -1.48 18.53
N PHE A 162 3.94 -0.51 18.64
CA PHE A 162 3.58 0.10 19.92
C PHE A 162 2.93 -0.90 20.87
N ILE A 163 2.07 -1.78 20.35
CA ILE A 163 1.44 -2.85 21.12
C ILE A 163 2.48 -3.90 21.55
N ALA A 164 3.44 -4.22 20.68
CA ALA A 164 4.48 -5.21 20.97
C ALA A 164 5.52 -4.69 21.98
N ASN A 165 6.03 -3.48 21.76
CA ASN A 165 6.99 -2.81 22.65
C ASN A 165 6.99 -1.28 22.45
N SER A 166 6.32 -0.56 23.36
CA SER A 166 6.16 0.88 23.28
C SER A 166 7.49 1.67 23.28
N LYS A 167 8.54 1.17 23.97
CA LYS A 167 9.85 1.84 24.00
C LYS A 167 10.51 1.80 22.62
N ILE A 168 10.50 0.64 21.96
CA ILE A 168 11.07 0.48 20.62
C ILE A 168 10.28 1.31 19.59
N ALA A 169 8.94 1.33 19.69
CA ALA A 169 8.10 2.10 18.80
C ALA A 169 8.38 3.61 18.88
N ILE A 170 8.58 4.14 20.08
CA ILE A 170 8.91 5.57 20.29
C ILE A 170 10.29 5.91 19.70
N ILE A 171 11.30 5.09 19.98
CA ILE A 171 12.66 5.30 19.46
C ILE A 171 12.65 5.31 17.92
N LEU A 172 11.99 4.32 17.30
CA LEU A 172 11.87 4.24 15.84
C LEU A 172 11.06 5.41 15.28
N GLY A 173 9.96 5.80 15.91
CA GLY A 173 9.15 6.96 15.49
C GLY A 173 9.95 8.27 15.50
N ILE A 174 10.74 8.50 16.53
CA ILE A 174 11.61 9.68 16.63
C ILE A 174 12.72 9.64 15.58
N THR A 175 13.41 8.49 15.41
CA THR A 175 14.48 8.36 14.42
C THR A 175 13.97 8.59 13.00
N PHE A 176 12.84 7.99 12.62
CA PHE A 176 12.23 8.26 11.32
C PHE A 176 11.81 9.71 11.14
N SER A 177 11.22 10.34 12.15
CA SER A 177 10.83 11.76 12.08
C SER A 177 12.04 12.67 11.86
N ILE A 178 13.17 12.39 12.49
CA ILE A 178 14.43 13.15 12.32
C ILE A 178 14.97 12.96 10.89
N ILE A 179 15.02 11.71 10.40
CA ILE A 179 15.54 11.40 9.06
C ILE A 179 14.72 12.08 7.97
N TYR A 180 13.39 12.12 8.10
CA TYR A 180 12.51 12.75 7.11
C TYR A 180 12.38 14.28 7.25
N SER A 181 12.91 14.86 8.33
CA SER A 181 12.92 16.32 8.55
C SER A 181 14.16 17.01 7.98
N ILE A 182 15.18 16.23 7.58
CA ILE A 182 16.41 16.69 6.92
C ILE A 182 16.26 16.57 5.41
#